data_e18fcbba352380e40c822b03e59070c5
#
_entry.id   e18fcbba352380e40c822b03e59070c5
#
_cell.length_a   1.000
_cell.length_b   1.000
_cell.length_c   1.000
_cell.angle_alpha   90.00
_cell.angle_beta   90.00
_cell.angle_gamma   90.00
#
_symmetry.space_group_name_H-M   'P 1'
#
loop_
_entity.id
_entity.type
_entity.pdbx_description
1 polymer ?
#
loop_
_entity_poly.entity_id
_entity_poly.type
_entity_poly.pdbx_seq_one_letter_code
_entity_poly.pdbx_strand_id
1 'polypeptide(L)'
;MILVWFLILLTIIVFVHEMGHYLIARLNGVRVEVFSIGFGRELFGVNDSLGTRWKICLVPLGGYVKFFGDANLSSNLPGDKLDQLSSEEIKQTFNNKTLKQKASIVIAGPLSNFIFTIIIFFSLYMFMGVPSEVKYLPVINSIVEDTAAAKAGFKKDDVIIMADNNIVNNFSDIRALISSKPLQDINFVILRDGKKINIIAKPDKVEITSKDEVKTIIGRMGFSAKSVITYEKIGFINSFIKSLQDTYT
;
A
#
# COMPACT_ATOMS: atom_id res chain seq x y z
N MET A 1 -1.03 10.91 13.57
CA MET A 1 -0.15 10.64 12.39
C MET A 1 -0.88 9.89 11.26
N ILE A 2 -1.59 8.80 11.53
CA ILE A 2 -2.30 7.98 10.51
C ILE A 2 -3.27 8.83 9.66
N LEU A 3 -4.08 9.70 10.29
CA LEU A 3 -5.02 10.56 9.58
C LEU A 3 -4.34 11.50 8.56
N VAL A 4 -3.19 12.06 8.91
CA VAL A 4 -2.44 12.96 8.00
C VAL A 4 -1.96 12.20 6.75
N TRP A 5 -1.38 11.01 6.93
CA TRP A 5 -0.95 10.17 5.80
C TRP A 5 -2.13 9.73 4.92
N PHE A 6 -3.26 9.40 5.55
CA PHE A 6 -4.49 9.08 4.83
C PHE A 6 -4.96 10.26 3.95
N LEU A 7 -5.01 11.49 4.51
CA LEU A 7 -5.42 12.67 3.76
C LEU A 7 -4.47 13.01 2.62
N ILE A 8 -3.15 12.85 2.82
CA ILE A 8 -2.15 13.05 1.75
C ILE A 8 -2.40 12.05 0.62
N LEU A 9 -2.53 10.75 0.94
CA LEU A 9 -2.77 9.71 -0.05
C LEU A 9 -4.07 9.95 -0.81
N LEU A 10 -5.15 10.26 -0.09
CA LEU A 10 -6.44 10.57 -0.68
C LEU A 10 -6.35 11.75 -1.65
N THR A 11 -5.64 12.83 -1.25
CA THR A 11 -5.45 14.01 -2.08
C THR A 11 -4.72 13.68 -3.39
N ILE A 12 -3.68 12.83 -3.34
CA ILE A 12 -2.94 12.40 -4.53
C ILE A 12 -3.85 11.60 -5.47
N ILE A 13 -4.60 10.63 -4.94
CA ILE A 13 -5.52 9.79 -5.73
C ILE A 13 -6.60 10.63 -6.38
N VAL A 14 -7.20 11.56 -5.64
CA VAL A 14 -8.21 12.49 -6.15
C VAL A 14 -7.62 13.40 -7.23
N PHE A 15 -6.44 13.97 -7.00
CA PHE A 15 -5.75 14.80 -7.99
C PHE A 15 -5.56 14.06 -9.32
N VAL A 16 -5.08 12.81 -9.27
CA VAL A 16 -4.87 11.98 -10.49
C VAL A 16 -6.20 11.68 -11.17
N HIS A 17 -7.25 11.38 -10.41
CA HIS A 17 -8.60 11.14 -10.92
C HIS A 17 -9.14 12.36 -11.67
N GLU A 18 -9.14 13.52 -11.03
CA GLU A 18 -9.63 14.77 -11.62
C GLU A 18 -8.76 15.20 -12.81
N MET A 19 -7.45 14.94 -12.75
CA MET A 19 -6.53 15.21 -13.87
C MET A 19 -6.89 14.39 -15.11
N GLY A 20 -7.35 13.15 -14.92
CA GLY A 20 -7.86 12.32 -16.02
C GLY A 20 -9.04 12.98 -16.73
N HIS A 21 -10.04 13.41 -15.97
CA HIS A 21 -11.19 14.13 -16.51
C HIS A 21 -10.77 15.42 -17.22
N TYR A 22 -9.90 16.21 -16.60
CA TYR A 22 -9.38 17.46 -17.13
C TYR A 22 -8.69 17.26 -18.48
N LEU A 23 -7.72 16.35 -18.54
CA LEU A 23 -6.92 16.14 -19.76
C LEU A 23 -7.78 15.65 -20.91
N ILE A 24 -8.65 14.67 -20.69
CA ILE A 24 -9.50 14.11 -21.76
C ILE A 24 -10.60 15.09 -22.17
N ALA A 25 -11.13 15.91 -21.24
CA ALA A 25 -12.06 16.98 -21.58
C ALA A 25 -11.40 18.00 -22.51
N ARG A 26 -10.20 18.46 -22.17
CA ARG A 26 -9.41 19.41 -22.99
C ARG A 26 -9.09 18.84 -24.38
N LEU A 27 -8.67 17.57 -24.46
CA LEU A 27 -8.41 16.89 -25.73
C LEU A 27 -9.66 16.79 -26.62
N ASN A 28 -10.84 16.67 -26.02
CA ASN A 28 -12.12 16.69 -26.73
C ASN A 28 -12.65 18.11 -27.02
N GLY A 29 -11.88 19.15 -26.75
CA GLY A 29 -12.28 20.55 -26.96
C GLY A 29 -13.38 21.00 -26.01
N VAL A 30 -13.45 20.42 -24.80
CA VAL A 30 -14.29 20.95 -23.72
C VAL A 30 -13.49 21.99 -22.94
N ARG A 31 -14.04 23.18 -22.77
CA ARG A 31 -13.45 24.21 -21.94
C ARG A 31 -13.67 23.87 -20.47
N VAL A 32 -12.60 23.93 -19.67
CA VAL A 32 -12.64 23.69 -18.23
C VAL A 32 -12.56 25.04 -17.52
N GLU A 33 -13.53 25.33 -16.67
CA GLU A 33 -13.57 26.57 -15.87
C GLU A 33 -12.79 26.44 -14.56
N VAL A 34 -12.97 25.30 -13.89
CA VAL A 34 -12.36 25.08 -12.57
C VAL A 34 -11.80 23.67 -12.46
N PHE A 35 -10.59 23.58 -11.93
CA PHE A 35 -9.97 22.35 -11.42
C PHE A 35 -9.77 22.54 -9.91
N SER A 36 -10.45 21.76 -9.09
CA SER A 36 -10.42 21.91 -7.64
C SER A 36 -9.94 20.65 -6.94
N ILE A 37 -8.99 20.83 -6.02
CA ILE A 37 -8.64 19.84 -5.00
C ILE A 37 -9.34 20.24 -3.71
N GLY A 38 -10.23 19.40 -3.23
CA GLY A 38 -11.07 19.67 -2.05
C GLY A 38 -12.33 20.47 -2.37
N PHE A 39 -13.10 20.67 -1.32
CA PHE A 39 -14.38 21.39 -1.35
C PHE A 39 -14.37 22.58 -0.39
N GLY A 40 -15.38 23.47 -0.54
CA GLY A 40 -15.62 24.60 0.34
C GLY A 40 -14.80 25.82 -0.02
N ARG A 41 -14.36 26.57 1.01
CA ARG A 41 -13.63 27.85 0.82
C ARG A 41 -12.30 27.62 0.14
N GLU A 42 -12.03 28.40 -0.92
CA GLU A 42 -10.73 28.43 -1.59
C GLU A 42 -9.67 29.00 -0.64
N LEU A 43 -8.56 28.25 -0.48
CA LEU A 43 -7.39 28.67 0.28
C LEU A 43 -6.32 29.28 -0.64
N PHE A 44 -6.15 28.67 -1.80
CA PHE A 44 -5.20 29.12 -2.82
C PHE A 44 -5.75 28.81 -4.21
N GLY A 45 -5.47 29.68 -5.18
CA GLY A 45 -5.87 29.43 -6.56
C GLY A 45 -5.14 30.33 -7.55
N VAL A 46 -4.93 29.77 -8.76
CA VAL A 46 -4.26 30.44 -9.88
C VAL A 46 -5.01 30.15 -11.16
N ASN A 47 -5.07 31.11 -12.07
CA ASN A 47 -5.60 30.90 -13.41
C ASN A 47 -4.48 30.52 -14.38
N ASP A 48 -4.71 29.48 -15.17
CA ASP A 48 -3.80 29.14 -16.26
C ASP A 48 -4.04 29.98 -17.52
N SER A 49 -3.16 29.86 -18.50
CA SER A 49 -3.28 30.54 -19.79
C SER A 49 -4.46 30.11 -20.63
N LEU A 50 -5.10 29.00 -20.29
CA LEU A 50 -6.26 28.42 -20.98
C LEU A 50 -7.59 28.81 -20.32
N GLY A 51 -7.53 29.67 -19.28
CA GLY A 51 -8.68 30.19 -18.55
C GLY A 51 -9.24 29.25 -17.48
N THR A 52 -8.53 28.18 -17.12
CA THR A 52 -8.93 27.29 -16.02
C THR A 52 -8.45 27.85 -14.69
N ARG A 53 -9.33 27.95 -13.70
CA ARG A 53 -8.95 28.26 -12.32
C ARG A 53 -8.57 26.99 -11.57
N TRP A 54 -7.29 26.86 -11.28
CA TRP A 54 -6.76 25.82 -10.41
C TRP A 54 -6.84 26.25 -8.98
N LYS A 55 -7.46 25.46 -8.11
CA LYS A 55 -7.64 25.84 -6.71
C LYS A 55 -7.52 24.67 -5.74
N ILE A 56 -7.08 25.02 -4.52
CA ILE A 56 -7.05 24.15 -3.37
C ILE A 56 -8.04 24.71 -2.33
N CYS A 57 -8.94 23.85 -1.87
CA CYS A 57 -10.01 24.21 -0.94
C CYS A 57 -9.76 23.61 0.45
N LEU A 58 -10.48 24.14 1.43
CA LEU A 58 -10.30 23.88 2.87
C LEU A 58 -10.53 22.40 3.24
N VAL A 59 -11.48 21.72 2.59
CA VAL A 59 -11.88 20.34 2.94
C VAL A 59 -11.25 19.36 1.93
N PRO A 60 -10.16 18.64 2.28
CA PRO A 60 -9.41 17.81 1.35
C PRO A 60 -10.02 16.41 1.15
N LEU A 61 -11.36 16.32 1.11
CA LEU A 61 -12.11 15.06 0.98
C LEU A 61 -12.67 14.86 -0.43
N GLY A 62 -11.88 15.15 -1.46
CA GLY A 62 -12.30 15.00 -2.84
C GLY A 62 -11.78 16.10 -3.73
N GLY A 63 -12.34 16.22 -4.93
CA GLY A 63 -12.03 17.23 -5.92
C GLY A 63 -13.17 17.35 -6.93
N TYR A 64 -13.01 18.22 -7.91
CA TYR A 64 -13.90 18.28 -9.04
C TYR A 64 -13.32 19.07 -10.21
N VAL A 65 -13.74 18.70 -11.39
CA VAL A 65 -13.52 19.47 -12.62
C VAL A 65 -14.85 20.08 -13.04
N LYS A 66 -14.93 21.40 -13.15
CA LYS A 66 -16.10 22.10 -13.65
C LYS A 66 -15.92 22.44 -15.13
N PHE A 67 -16.79 21.90 -15.96
CA PHE A 67 -16.81 22.22 -17.38
C PHE A 67 -17.56 23.51 -17.65
N PHE A 68 -17.19 24.17 -18.73
CA PHE A 68 -17.88 25.35 -19.22
C PHE A 68 -19.32 25.00 -19.60
N GLY A 69 -20.24 25.81 -19.10
CA GLY A 69 -21.66 25.60 -19.36
C GLY A 69 -22.36 24.66 -18.37
N ASP A 70 -21.65 24.12 -17.35
CA ASP A 70 -22.28 23.36 -16.29
C ASP A 70 -22.80 24.29 -15.18
N ALA A 71 -24.09 24.22 -14.88
CA ALA A 71 -24.76 25.16 -13.96
C ALA A 71 -24.38 24.94 -12.48
N ASN A 72 -24.10 23.70 -12.08
CA ASN A 72 -23.68 23.29 -10.73
C ASN A 72 -23.08 21.89 -10.82
N LEU A 73 -22.66 21.31 -9.68
CA LEU A 73 -22.14 19.93 -9.54
C LEU A 73 -23.01 18.82 -10.17
N SER A 74 -24.17 19.16 -10.69
CA SER A 74 -25.08 18.31 -11.46
C SER A 74 -25.34 18.99 -12.80
N SER A 75 -24.89 18.41 -13.85
CA SER A 75 -24.71 18.81 -15.26
C SER A 75 -25.96 19.32 -16.03
N ASN A 76 -26.80 20.16 -15.48
CA ASN A 76 -27.92 20.77 -16.24
C ASN A 76 -27.94 22.29 -16.04
N LEU A 77 -27.57 23.02 -17.12
CA LEU A 77 -27.93 24.43 -17.22
C LEU A 77 -29.46 24.59 -17.25
N PRO A 78 -30.04 25.54 -16.53
CA PRO A 78 -31.36 26.04 -16.87
C PRO A 78 -31.33 26.51 -18.33
N GLY A 79 -32.29 26.10 -19.14
CA GLY A 79 -32.34 26.35 -20.58
C GLY A 79 -32.10 27.82 -20.98
N ASP A 80 -32.47 28.77 -20.14
CA ASP A 80 -32.33 30.22 -20.35
C ASP A 80 -30.91 30.77 -20.49
N LYS A 81 -29.87 29.97 -20.10
CA LYS A 81 -28.47 30.40 -20.24
C LYS A 81 -27.79 29.82 -21.48
N LEU A 82 -28.27 28.73 -22.03
CA LEU A 82 -27.75 28.14 -23.28
C LEU A 82 -28.07 29.03 -24.47
N ASP A 83 -29.23 29.71 -24.48
CA ASP A 83 -29.67 30.61 -25.55
C ASP A 83 -28.82 31.90 -25.68
N GLN A 84 -27.97 32.18 -24.66
CA GLN A 84 -27.07 33.33 -24.66
C GLN A 84 -25.66 33.02 -25.14
N LEU A 85 -25.35 31.74 -25.39
CA LEU A 85 -24.02 31.32 -25.84
C LEU A 85 -23.89 31.42 -27.36
N SER A 86 -22.73 31.86 -27.82
CA SER A 86 -22.39 31.82 -29.23
C SER A 86 -22.26 30.37 -29.73
N SER A 87 -22.42 30.16 -31.02
CA SER A 87 -22.24 28.84 -31.64
C SER A 87 -20.88 28.21 -31.37
N GLU A 88 -19.81 29.01 -31.19
CA GLU A 88 -18.47 28.56 -30.86
C GLU A 88 -18.36 28.14 -29.35
N GLU A 89 -19.04 28.85 -28.47
CA GLU A 89 -19.06 28.50 -27.04
C GLU A 89 -19.88 27.23 -26.79
N ILE A 90 -20.98 27.03 -27.50
CA ILE A 90 -21.79 25.81 -27.42
C ILE A 90 -20.92 24.58 -27.77
N LYS A 91 -20.06 24.67 -28.81
CA LYS A 91 -19.15 23.58 -29.18
C LYS A 91 -18.14 23.22 -28.04
N GLN A 92 -17.85 24.12 -27.12
CA GLN A 92 -16.92 23.92 -26.02
C GLN A 92 -17.59 23.35 -24.76
N THR A 93 -18.93 23.17 -24.76
CA THR A 93 -19.64 22.58 -23.63
C THR A 93 -19.56 21.05 -23.65
N PHE A 94 -19.55 20.43 -22.49
CA PHE A 94 -19.64 18.97 -22.36
C PHE A 94 -20.92 18.42 -22.98
N ASN A 95 -22.05 19.11 -22.79
CA ASN A 95 -23.37 18.67 -23.26
C ASN A 95 -23.46 18.57 -24.78
N ASN A 96 -22.70 19.37 -25.52
CA ASN A 96 -22.70 19.36 -26.99
C ASN A 96 -21.73 18.32 -27.60
N LYS A 97 -21.01 17.54 -26.79
CA LYS A 97 -20.10 16.49 -27.26
C LYS A 97 -20.85 15.22 -27.64
N THR A 98 -20.26 14.46 -28.57
CA THR A 98 -20.78 13.15 -28.95
C THR A 98 -20.77 12.18 -27.78
N LEU A 99 -21.57 11.14 -27.84
CA LEU A 99 -21.64 10.11 -26.77
C LEU A 99 -20.25 9.48 -26.52
N LYS A 100 -19.46 9.22 -27.55
CA LYS A 100 -18.09 8.67 -27.42
C LYS A 100 -17.16 9.63 -26.66
N GLN A 101 -17.21 10.92 -26.96
CA GLN A 101 -16.43 11.94 -26.28
C GLN A 101 -16.85 12.07 -24.79
N LYS A 102 -18.15 12.09 -24.52
CA LYS A 102 -18.68 12.11 -23.14
C LYS A 102 -18.21 10.88 -22.38
N ALA A 103 -18.36 9.68 -22.96
CA ALA A 103 -17.92 8.43 -22.34
C ALA A 103 -16.41 8.44 -22.06
N SER A 104 -15.58 8.90 -23.00
CA SER A 104 -14.13 8.99 -22.81
C SER A 104 -13.76 9.92 -21.65
N ILE A 105 -14.45 11.06 -21.52
CA ILE A 105 -14.21 12.01 -20.41
C ILE A 105 -14.60 11.37 -19.07
N VAL A 106 -15.76 10.70 -18.99
CA VAL A 106 -16.23 10.07 -17.76
C VAL A 106 -15.34 8.90 -17.30
N ILE A 107 -14.90 8.08 -18.26
CA ILE A 107 -14.01 6.93 -17.97
C ILE A 107 -12.59 7.39 -17.61
N ALA A 108 -12.17 8.56 -18.06
CA ALA A 108 -10.80 9.05 -17.91
C ALA A 108 -10.37 9.18 -16.44
N GLY A 109 -11.26 9.56 -15.53
CA GLY A 109 -10.95 9.64 -14.10
C GLY A 109 -10.53 8.29 -13.51
N PRO A 110 -11.40 7.28 -13.48
CA PRO A 110 -11.04 5.94 -13.02
C PRO A 110 -9.82 5.35 -13.76
N LEU A 111 -9.76 5.51 -15.08
CA LEU A 111 -8.65 5.00 -15.90
C LEU A 111 -7.31 5.62 -15.50
N SER A 112 -7.29 6.90 -15.17
CA SER A 112 -6.07 7.57 -14.69
C SER A 112 -5.56 6.98 -13.40
N ASN A 113 -6.43 6.59 -12.47
CA ASN A 113 -6.04 5.92 -11.24
C ASN A 113 -5.44 4.53 -11.51
N PHE A 114 -5.98 3.76 -12.46
CA PHE A 114 -5.38 2.50 -12.88
C PHE A 114 -3.99 2.70 -13.48
N ILE A 115 -3.84 3.65 -14.39
CA ILE A 115 -2.54 3.98 -14.99
C ILE A 115 -1.54 4.41 -13.90
N PHE A 116 -1.97 5.24 -12.97
CA PHE A 116 -1.14 5.70 -11.85
C PHE A 116 -0.69 4.54 -10.96
N THR A 117 -1.58 3.59 -10.67
CA THR A 117 -1.24 2.37 -9.91
C THR A 117 -0.16 1.55 -10.61
N ILE A 118 -0.30 1.35 -11.93
CA ILE A 118 0.72 0.66 -12.74
C ILE A 118 2.06 1.38 -12.67
N ILE A 119 2.07 2.71 -12.80
CA ILE A 119 3.30 3.52 -12.73
C ILE A 119 3.97 3.38 -11.35
N ILE A 120 3.19 3.39 -10.26
CA ILE A 120 3.72 3.22 -8.90
C ILE A 120 4.32 1.83 -8.74
N PHE A 121 3.58 0.76 -9.04
CA PHE A 121 4.08 -0.61 -8.92
C PHE A 121 5.30 -0.84 -9.81
N PHE A 122 5.26 -0.37 -11.06
CA PHE A 122 6.41 -0.44 -11.94
C PHE A 122 7.65 0.24 -11.34
N SER A 123 7.48 1.44 -10.79
CA SER A 123 8.57 2.18 -10.15
C SER A 123 9.11 1.43 -8.92
N LEU A 124 8.22 0.91 -8.07
CA LEU A 124 8.61 0.12 -6.90
C LEU A 124 9.41 -1.13 -7.32
N TYR A 125 8.93 -1.89 -8.29
CA TYR A 125 9.61 -3.11 -8.75
C TYR A 125 10.93 -2.81 -9.45
N MET A 126 11.02 -1.71 -10.17
CA MET A 126 12.24 -1.28 -10.84
C MET A 126 13.33 -0.86 -9.84
N PHE A 127 12.98 -0.11 -8.80
CA PHE A 127 13.95 0.44 -7.85
C PHE A 127 14.18 -0.48 -6.65
N MET A 128 13.15 -1.03 -6.06
CA MET A 128 13.25 -1.88 -4.86
C MET A 128 13.35 -3.36 -5.20
N GLY A 129 12.75 -3.80 -6.30
CA GLY A 129 12.56 -5.21 -6.65
C GLY A 129 11.22 -5.75 -6.16
N VAL A 130 10.92 -7.01 -6.48
CA VAL A 130 9.74 -7.72 -6.00
C VAL A 130 10.03 -8.42 -4.68
N PRO A 131 9.07 -8.46 -3.73
CA PRO A 131 9.19 -9.30 -2.55
C PRO A 131 9.35 -10.75 -2.97
N SER A 132 10.44 -11.41 -2.56
CA SER A 132 10.78 -12.78 -2.95
C SER A 132 10.51 -13.74 -1.80
N GLU A 133 11.28 -13.61 -0.71
CA GLU A 133 11.20 -14.53 0.42
C GLU A 133 11.12 -13.77 1.74
N VAL A 134 10.40 -14.38 2.70
CA VAL A 134 10.45 -13.94 4.10
C VAL A 134 11.50 -14.78 4.82
N LYS A 135 12.64 -14.18 5.13
CA LYS A 135 13.69 -14.83 5.94
C LYS A 135 13.44 -14.56 7.42
N TYR A 136 13.40 -15.63 8.19
CA TYR A 136 13.31 -15.55 9.64
C TYR A 136 14.71 -15.61 10.23
N LEU A 137 15.15 -14.48 10.77
CA LEU A 137 16.46 -14.37 11.42
C LEU A 137 16.46 -15.09 12.77
N PRO A 138 17.60 -15.61 13.26
CA PRO A 138 17.72 -16.20 14.59
C PRO A 138 17.72 -15.12 15.69
N VAL A 139 16.85 -14.12 15.58
CA VAL A 139 16.70 -12.99 16.48
C VAL A 139 15.30 -13.01 17.06
N ILE A 140 15.19 -12.89 18.37
CA ILE A 140 13.91 -12.89 19.07
C ILE A 140 13.22 -11.54 18.86
N ASN A 141 12.01 -11.56 18.30
CA ASN A 141 11.20 -10.37 18.08
C ASN A 141 10.25 -10.08 19.25
N SER A 142 9.57 -11.13 19.75
CA SER A 142 8.64 -11.02 20.89
C SER A 142 8.64 -12.32 21.69
N ILE A 143 8.29 -12.21 22.97
CA ILE A 143 8.14 -13.32 23.89
C ILE A 143 6.74 -13.24 24.50
N VAL A 144 6.08 -14.37 24.55
CA VAL A 144 4.77 -14.49 25.21
C VAL A 144 5.01 -14.73 26.72
N GLU A 145 4.30 -14.01 27.55
CA GLU A 145 4.37 -14.16 29.03
C GLU A 145 4.01 -15.59 29.46
N ASP A 146 4.55 -16.02 30.58
CA ASP A 146 4.33 -17.35 31.20
C ASP A 146 4.80 -18.57 30.39
N THR A 147 5.50 -18.37 29.26
CA THR A 147 6.06 -19.44 28.43
C THR A 147 7.46 -19.89 28.90
N ALA A 148 7.90 -21.02 28.35
CA ALA A 148 9.25 -21.54 28.56
C ALA A 148 10.35 -20.50 28.28
N ALA A 149 10.21 -19.70 27.26
CA ALA A 149 11.17 -18.64 26.90
C ALA A 149 11.21 -17.52 27.96
N ALA A 150 10.06 -17.08 28.44
CA ALA A 150 9.97 -16.04 29.45
C ALA A 150 10.61 -16.54 30.77
N LYS A 151 10.28 -17.78 31.20
CA LYS A 151 10.82 -18.41 32.40
C LYS A 151 12.33 -18.64 32.33
N ALA A 152 12.86 -18.96 31.15
CA ALA A 152 14.29 -19.13 30.93
C ALA A 152 15.08 -17.82 30.86
N GLY A 153 14.41 -16.66 30.80
CA GLY A 153 15.04 -15.35 30.81
C GLY A 153 15.52 -14.87 29.45
N PHE A 154 14.95 -15.37 28.34
CA PHE A 154 15.12 -14.77 27.02
C PHE A 154 14.55 -13.36 27.00
N LYS A 155 15.11 -12.50 26.13
CA LYS A 155 14.65 -11.12 25.92
C LYS A 155 14.49 -10.82 24.44
N LYS A 156 13.70 -9.79 24.15
CA LYS A 156 13.63 -9.24 22.81
C LYS A 156 15.01 -8.80 22.35
N ASP A 157 15.29 -8.98 21.05
CA ASP A 157 16.54 -8.69 20.36
C ASP A 157 17.73 -9.61 20.73
N ASP A 158 17.51 -10.68 21.53
CA ASP A 158 18.50 -11.75 21.69
C ASP A 158 18.76 -12.43 20.35
N VAL A 159 20.03 -12.61 20.00
CA VAL A 159 20.44 -13.34 18.79
C VAL A 159 20.88 -14.74 19.22
N ILE A 160 20.18 -15.79 18.76
CA ILE A 160 20.53 -17.17 19.05
C ILE A 160 21.63 -17.60 18.09
N ILE A 161 22.84 -17.87 18.60
CA ILE A 161 24.00 -18.25 17.80
C ILE A 161 24.28 -19.74 17.81
N MET A 162 23.91 -20.46 18.89
CA MET A 162 24.01 -21.91 18.98
C MET A 162 22.85 -22.48 19.78
N ALA A 163 22.47 -23.72 19.46
CA ALA A 163 21.51 -24.51 20.22
C ALA A 163 21.98 -25.97 20.26
N ASP A 164 22.15 -26.57 21.45
CA ASP A 164 22.72 -27.90 21.67
C ASP A 164 24.01 -28.15 20.89
N ASN A 165 24.97 -27.24 20.99
CA ASN A 165 26.27 -27.24 20.29
C ASN A 165 26.23 -27.13 18.76
N ASN A 166 25.05 -26.96 18.16
CA ASN A 166 24.91 -26.71 16.73
C ASN A 166 24.85 -25.21 16.46
N ILE A 167 25.57 -24.76 15.44
CA ILE A 167 25.51 -23.37 14.97
C ILE A 167 24.14 -23.14 14.35
N VAL A 168 23.51 -22.04 14.73
CA VAL A 168 22.20 -21.63 14.19
C VAL A 168 22.43 -20.60 13.10
N ASN A 169 21.99 -20.93 11.88
CA ASN A 169 22.07 -20.03 10.73
C ASN A 169 20.74 -19.31 10.46
N ASN A 170 19.64 -19.97 10.76
CA ASN A 170 18.28 -19.43 10.53
C ASN A 170 17.34 -19.91 11.66
N PHE A 171 16.16 -19.29 11.72
CA PHE A 171 15.18 -19.62 12.75
C PHE A 171 14.51 -21.00 12.56
N SER A 172 14.50 -21.53 11.32
CA SER A 172 13.95 -22.87 11.06
C SER A 172 14.75 -23.96 11.78
N ASP A 173 16.07 -23.80 11.91
CA ASP A 173 16.92 -24.75 12.62
C ASP A 173 16.53 -24.81 14.11
N ILE A 174 16.31 -23.62 14.70
CA ILE A 174 15.87 -23.48 16.10
C ILE A 174 14.48 -24.12 16.27
N ARG A 175 13.55 -23.82 15.37
CA ARG A 175 12.18 -24.35 15.42
C ARG A 175 12.15 -25.86 15.32
N ALA A 176 12.92 -26.45 14.42
CA ALA A 176 13.02 -27.89 14.26
C ALA A 176 13.56 -28.56 15.53
N LEU A 177 14.64 -28.03 16.10
CA LEU A 177 15.23 -28.54 17.36
C LEU A 177 14.23 -28.44 18.53
N ILE A 178 13.60 -27.30 18.73
CA ILE A 178 12.63 -27.10 19.81
C ILE A 178 11.44 -28.05 19.65
N SER A 179 10.91 -28.18 18.42
CA SER A 179 9.75 -29.06 18.17
C SER A 179 10.05 -30.53 18.45
N SER A 180 11.28 -30.97 18.19
CA SER A 180 11.71 -32.37 18.40
C SER A 180 11.98 -32.72 19.89
N LYS A 181 12.12 -31.72 20.77
CA LYS A 181 12.55 -31.91 22.20
C LYS A 181 11.54 -31.36 23.19
N PRO A 182 10.26 -31.81 23.20
CA PRO A 182 9.31 -31.39 24.21
C PRO A 182 9.77 -31.85 25.61
N LEU A 183 9.72 -30.99 26.60
CA LEU A 183 10.10 -31.23 27.97
C LEU A 183 11.56 -31.68 28.19
N GLN A 184 12.45 -31.46 27.22
CA GLN A 184 13.88 -31.73 27.36
C GLN A 184 14.68 -30.42 27.42
N ASP A 185 15.72 -30.40 28.22
CA ASP A 185 16.57 -29.22 28.33
C ASP A 185 17.36 -29.01 27.03
N ILE A 186 17.36 -27.78 26.53
CA ILE A 186 18.14 -27.33 25.37
C ILE A 186 19.08 -26.23 25.85
N ASN A 187 20.35 -26.36 25.52
CA ASN A 187 21.35 -25.35 25.86
C ASN A 187 21.48 -24.36 24.69
N PHE A 188 21.09 -23.11 24.93
CA PHE A 188 21.20 -22.01 23.95
C PHE A 188 22.37 -21.10 24.28
N VAL A 189 23.16 -20.75 23.29
CA VAL A 189 24.12 -19.65 23.39
C VAL A 189 23.54 -18.47 22.62
N ILE A 190 23.29 -17.39 23.34
CA ILE A 190 22.73 -16.15 22.75
C ILE A 190 23.75 -15.02 22.80
N LEU A 191 23.60 -14.05 21.92
CA LEU A 191 24.29 -12.77 21.97
C LEU A 191 23.29 -11.71 22.42
N ARG A 192 23.54 -11.09 23.58
CA ARG A 192 22.78 -9.98 24.16
C ARG A 192 23.72 -8.85 24.50
N ASP A 193 23.49 -7.67 23.98
CA ASP A 193 24.33 -6.47 24.20
C ASP A 193 25.83 -6.73 23.93
N GLY A 194 26.13 -7.51 22.87
CA GLY A 194 27.50 -7.88 22.50
C GLY A 194 28.15 -8.98 23.37
N LYS A 195 27.46 -9.51 24.37
CA LYS A 195 27.96 -10.55 25.27
C LYS A 195 27.32 -11.90 25.00
N LYS A 196 28.11 -12.97 24.98
CA LYS A 196 27.61 -14.35 24.90
C LYS A 196 27.06 -14.79 26.25
N ILE A 197 25.85 -15.27 26.28
CA ILE A 197 25.16 -15.75 27.46
C ILE A 197 24.63 -17.16 27.15
N ASN A 198 24.85 -18.08 28.10
CA ASN A 198 24.27 -19.42 28.05
C ASN A 198 22.91 -19.43 28.77
N ILE A 199 21.90 -19.98 28.11
CA ILE A 199 20.56 -20.14 28.63
C ILE A 199 20.15 -21.60 28.47
N ILE A 200 19.79 -22.26 29.54
CA ILE A 200 19.16 -23.59 29.49
C ILE A 200 17.66 -23.39 29.56
N ALA A 201 16.95 -23.93 28.59
CA ALA A 201 15.49 -23.80 28.53
C ALA A 201 14.84 -25.12 28.14
N LYS A 202 13.68 -25.36 28.76
CA LYS A 202 12.90 -26.58 28.57
C LYS A 202 11.60 -26.22 27.81
N PRO A 203 11.43 -26.64 26.55
CA PRO A 203 10.22 -26.33 25.77
C PRO A 203 8.98 -26.93 26.42
N ASP A 204 7.90 -26.19 26.46
CA ASP A 204 6.59 -26.67 26.86
C ASP A 204 6.08 -27.73 25.88
N LYS A 205 5.37 -28.73 26.37
CA LYS A 205 4.72 -29.76 25.57
C LYS A 205 3.38 -29.23 25.04
N VAL A 206 3.22 -29.23 23.74
CA VAL A 206 1.97 -28.80 23.05
C VAL A 206 1.51 -29.88 22.10
N GLU A 207 0.23 -30.22 22.14
CA GLU A 207 -0.41 -31.09 21.17
C GLU A 207 -0.93 -30.25 20.01
N ILE A 208 -0.53 -30.58 18.79
CA ILE A 208 -1.03 -29.96 17.57
C ILE A 208 -1.77 -31.03 16.75
N THR A 209 -2.91 -30.65 16.19
CA THR A 209 -3.67 -31.50 15.25
C THR A 209 -3.39 -31.05 13.83
N SER A 210 -2.86 -31.95 13.00
CA SER A 210 -2.66 -31.70 11.57
C SER A 210 -4.00 -31.60 10.82
N LYS A 211 -3.97 -31.11 9.57
CA LYS A 211 -5.15 -31.10 8.69
C LYS A 211 -5.75 -32.49 8.48
N ASP A 212 -4.94 -33.53 8.62
CA ASP A 212 -5.32 -34.93 8.49
C ASP A 212 -5.74 -35.56 9.83
N GLU A 213 -6.12 -34.75 10.83
CA GLU A 213 -6.55 -35.16 12.17
C GLU A 213 -5.50 -35.93 12.99
N VAL A 214 -4.25 -35.97 12.54
CA VAL A 214 -3.16 -36.61 13.27
C VAL A 214 -2.70 -35.69 14.39
N LYS A 215 -2.77 -36.18 15.64
CA LYS A 215 -2.30 -35.50 16.83
C LYS A 215 -0.80 -35.73 16.99
N THR A 216 -0.02 -34.68 17.00
CA THR A 216 1.43 -34.72 17.18
C THR A 216 1.83 -33.86 18.38
N ILE A 217 2.72 -34.37 19.19
CA ILE A 217 3.28 -33.65 20.34
C ILE A 217 4.55 -32.95 19.90
N ILE A 218 4.62 -31.65 20.11
CA ILE A 218 5.81 -30.83 19.83
C ILE A 218 6.25 -30.01 21.03
N GLY A 219 7.50 -29.65 21.05
CA GLY A 219 8.04 -28.63 21.97
C GLY A 219 7.70 -27.21 21.47
N ARG A 220 7.44 -26.30 22.41
CA ARG A 220 7.18 -24.87 22.13
C ARG A 220 7.87 -23.98 23.16
N MET A 221 8.53 -22.91 22.71
CA MET A 221 9.23 -21.96 23.60
C MET A 221 8.43 -20.71 23.89
N GLY A 222 7.55 -20.26 22.97
CA GLY A 222 6.73 -19.07 23.14
C GLY A 222 7.44 -17.76 22.78
N PHE A 223 8.41 -17.78 21.88
CA PHE A 223 8.96 -16.60 21.25
C PHE A 223 8.71 -16.58 19.73
N SER A 224 8.73 -15.41 19.13
CA SER A 224 8.69 -15.23 17.68
C SER A 224 10.03 -14.77 17.12
N ALA A 225 10.30 -15.13 15.87
CA ALA A 225 11.47 -14.68 15.15
C ALA A 225 11.26 -13.29 14.54
N LYS A 226 12.34 -12.53 14.39
CA LYS A 226 12.37 -11.34 13.56
C LYS A 226 12.39 -11.78 12.09
N SER A 227 11.44 -11.28 11.31
CA SER A 227 11.37 -11.54 9.87
C SER A 227 11.91 -10.37 9.08
N VAL A 228 12.58 -10.67 7.97
CA VAL A 228 13.04 -9.70 6.97
C VAL A 228 12.55 -10.17 5.61
N ILE A 229 11.91 -9.26 4.89
CA ILE A 229 11.52 -9.51 3.49
C ILE A 229 12.73 -9.24 2.62
N THR A 230 13.12 -10.23 1.82
CA THR A 230 14.14 -10.04 0.78
C THR A 230 13.46 -9.62 -0.52
N TYR A 231 14.12 -8.74 -1.26
CA TYR A 231 13.63 -8.25 -2.54
C TYR A 231 14.57 -8.74 -3.64
N GLU A 232 13.99 -9.30 -4.69
CA GLU A 232 14.71 -9.74 -5.87
C GLU A 232 14.60 -8.67 -6.96
N LYS A 233 15.74 -8.29 -7.54
CA LYS A 233 15.78 -7.35 -8.66
C LYS A 233 15.32 -8.07 -9.92
N ILE A 234 14.29 -7.52 -10.56
CA ILE A 234 13.79 -7.98 -11.85
C ILE A 234 14.05 -6.92 -12.92
N GLY A 235 14.27 -7.38 -14.16
CA GLY A 235 14.52 -6.46 -15.29
C GLY A 235 13.31 -5.61 -15.65
N PHE A 236 13.53 -4.56 -16.47
CA PHE A 236 12.53 -3.57 -16.89
C PHE A 236 11.23 -4.22 -17.39
N ILE A 237 11.31 -5.17 -18.32
CA ILE A 237 10.14 -5.83 -18.91
C ILE A 237 9.35 -6.60 -17.84
N ASN A 238 10.05 -7.36 -16.99
CA ASN A 238 9.40 -8.14 -15.93
C ASN A 238 8.76 -7.23 -14.87
N SER A 239 9.37 -6.09 -14.56
CA SER A 239 8.78 -5.07 -13.66
C SER A 239 7.47 -4.53 -14.23
N PHE A 240 7.42 -4.27 -15.54
CA PHE A 240 6.20 -3.79 -16.19
C PHE A 240 5.11 -4.87 -16.21
N ILE A 241 5.44 -6.10 -16.61
CA ILE A 241 4.47 -7.22 -16.61
C ILE A 241 3.93 -7.46 -15.19
N LYS A 242 4.80 -7.48 -14.19
CA LYS A 242 4.41 -7.69 -12.78
C LYS A 242 3.51 -6.55 -12.28
N SER A 243 3.79 -5.30 -12.65
CA SER A 243 2.95 -4.16 -12.27
C SER A 243 1.54 -4.25 -12.84
N LEU A 244 1.40 -4.75 -14.08
CA LEU A 244 0.09 -5.03 -14.68
C LEU A 244 -0.64 -6.13 -13.92
N GLN A 245 0.01 -7.25 -13.65
CA GLN A 245 -0.59 -8.38 -12.93
C GLN A 245 -1.13 -7.96 -11.56
N ASP A 246 -0.32 -7.25 -10.76
CA ASP A 246 -0.69 -6.86 -9.39
C ASP A 246 -1.68 -5.69 -9.33
N THR A 247 -1.92 -5.01 -10.45
CA THR A 247 -3.00 -4.01 -10.55
C THR A 247 -4.36 -4.67 -10.77
N TYR A 248 -4.42 -5.90 -11.31
CA TYR A 248 -5.66 -6.64 -11.57
C TYR A 248 -6.04 -7.65 -10.47
N THR A 249 -5.18 -7.90 -9.52
CA THR A 249 -5.43 -8.81 -8.38
C THR A 249 -5.87 -8.04 -7.14
#